data_a0056c16b0cbd87d28d25f2b4d37a508
#
_entry.id   a0056c16b0cbd87d28d25f2b4d37a508
#
_cell.length_a   1.000
_cell.length_b   1.000
_cell.length_c   1.000
_cell.angle_alpha   90.00
_cell.angle_beta   90.00
_cell.angle_gamma   90.00
#
_symmetry.space_group_name_H-M   'P 1'
#
loop_
_entity.id
_entity.type
_entity.pdbx_description
1 polymer ?
#
loop_
_entity_poly.entity_id
_entity_poly.type
_entity_poly.pdbx_seq_one_letter_code
_entity_poly.pdbx_strand_id
1 'polypeptide(L)'
;MAGFVGFSGAPQAAASTASSSPPRSVYWHNWTDGQGVSHMTKCTFHTYTLKSMSPPAGPQWQDALSTGKAHLISTVQPPHWNGAWHPDPKVQWIIPLKGTWFVQAMDGTRVEMGPGDISLGEDQLSRPDSAGHKGHLAGNVGNGPVTLLVIQLEDEAPTADKPCRFQ
;
A
#
# COMPACT_ATOMS: atom_id res chain seq x y z
N MET A 1 -57.29 23.20 -26.94
CA MET A 1 -56.74 22.85 -25.59
C MET A 1 -55.32 22.32 -25.82
N ALA A 2 -54.32 23.11 -25.52
CA ALA A 2 -52.91 22.73 -25.65
C ALA A 2 -52.39 22.38 -24.24
N GLY A 3 -52.00 21.10 -24.05
CA GLY A 3 -51.46 20.62 -22.78
C GLY A 3 -49.96 20.96 -22.67
N PHE A 4 -49.59 21.67 -21.64
CA PHE A 4 -48.19 21.90 -21.25
C PHE A 4 -47.66 20.65 -20.57
N VAL A 5 -46.63 20.03 -21.16
CA VAL A 5 -45.85 18.97 -20.51
C VAL A 5 -44.71 19.66 -19.73
N GLY A 6 -44.83 19.67 -18.40
CA GLY A 6 -43.79 20.17 -17.52
C GLY A 6 -42.64 19.19 -17.46
N PHE A 7 -41.43 19.59 -17.87
CA PHE A 7 -40.18 18.87 -17.62
C PHE A 7 -39.76 19.11 -16.16
N SER A 8 -39.90 18.09 -15.33
CA SER A 8 -39.28 18.06 -14.01
C SER A 8 -37.77 17.89 -14.15
N GLY A 9 -37.01 18.94 -13.89
CA GLY A 9 -35.55 18.86 -13.82
C GLY A 9 -35.13 17.94 -12.66
N ALA A 10 -34.31 16.96 -12.96
CA ALA A 10 -33.68 16.13 -11.94
C ALA A 10 -32.81 17.00 -11.02
N PRO A 11 -32.74 16.71 -9.70
CA PRO A 11 -31.91 17.47 -8.82
C PRO A 11 -30.43 17.27 -9.21
N GLN A 12 -29.76 18.37 -9.50
CA GLN A 12 -28.34 18.41 -9.77
C GLN A 12 -27.61 18.08 -8.46
N ALA A 13 -26.85 16.99 -8.43
CA ALA A 13 -26.06 16.61 -7.28
C ALA A 13 -25.11 17.76 -6.91
N ALA A 14 -25.19 18.23 -5.67
CA ALA A 14 -24.31 19.27 -5.16
C ALA A 14 -22.86 18.78 -5.32
N ALA A 15 -22.02 19.58 -5.97
CA ALA A 15 -20.59 19.30 -6.03
C ALA A 15 -20.03 19.25 -4.62
N SER A 16 -19.49 18.10 -4.24
CA SER A 16 -18.76 17.95 -2.98
C SER A 16 -17.58 18.92 -3.01
N THR A 17 -17.56 19.90 -2.10
CA THR A 17 -16.40 20.78 -1.93
C THR A 17 -15.26 19.93 -1.38
N ALA A 18 -14.23 19.68 -2.19
CA ALA A 18 -13.02 19.02 -1.73
C ALA A 18 -12.44 19.79 -0.53
N SER A 19 -11.97 19.06 0.49
CA SER A 19 -11.28 19.67 1.63
C SER A 19 -10.18 20.62 1.15
N SER A 20 -10.06 21.78 1.77
CA SER A 20 -9.04 22.79 1.43
C SER A 20 -7.62 22.36 1.77
N SER A 21 -7.45 21.27 2.52
CA SER A 21 -6.14 20.73 2.94
C SER A 21 -5.94 19.32 2.40
N PRO A 22 -4.70 18.96 2.02
CA PRO A 22 -4.37 17.60 1.62
C PRO A 22 -4.72 16.57 2.71
N PRO A 23 -5.22 15.39 2.33
CA PRO A 23 -5.43 14.31 3.29
C PRO A 23 -4.09 13.80 3.82
N ARG A 24 -4.14 13.14 4.97
CA ARG A 24 -3.00 12.37 5.49
C ARG A 24 -3.34 10.89 5.39
N SER A 25 -2.65 10.19 4.52
CA SER A 25 -2.71 8.73 4.44
C SER A 25 -1.39 8.14 4.90
N VAL A 26 -1.43 6.95 5.46
CA VAL A 26 -0.26 6.29 6.02
C VAL A 26 0.01 4.97 5.32
N TYR A 27 1.25 4.51 5.37
CA TYR A 27 1.67 3.18 4.94
C TYR A 27 2.73 2.63 5.89
N TRP A 28 2.90 1.32 5.92
CA TRP A 28 3.99 0.65 6.60
C TRP A 28 5.12 0.37 5.63
N HIS A 29 6.33 0.79 5.96
CA HIS A 29 7.53 0.54 5.16
C HIS A 29 8.38 -0.54 5.81
N ASN A 30 8.53 -1.67 5.11
CA ASN A 30 9.50 -2.70 5.42
C ASN A 30 10.79 -2.37 4.65
N TRP A 31 11.82 -1.91 5.34
CA TRP A 31 13.06 -1.38 4.76
C TRP A 31 14.29 -1.95 5.44
N THR A 32 15.46 -1.78 4.85
CA THR A 32 16.74 -2.32 5.35
C THR A 32 17.68 -1.19 5.75
N ASP A 33 18.33 -1.32 6.92
CA ASP A 33 19.39 -0.41 7.36
C ASP A 33 20.77 -0.75 6.74
N GLY A 34 21.79 0.08 7.01
CA GLY A 34 23.15 -0.13 6.51
C GLY A 34 23.84 -1.37 7.07
N GLN A 35 23.34 -1.94 8.17
CA GLN A 35 23.81 -3.19 8.75
C GLN A 35 23.16 -4.41 8.10
N GLY A 36 22.12 -4.21 7.30
CA GLY A 36 21.37 -5.29 6.65
C GLY A 36 20.23 -5.85 7.48
N VAL A 37 19.82 -5.14 8.54
CA VAL A 37 18.66 -5.50 9.36
C VAL A 37 17.39 -4.88 8.77
N SER A 38 16.33 -5.65 8.65
CA SER A 38 15.04 -5.11 8.22
C SER A 38 14.25 -4.52 9.38
N HIS A 39 13.45 -3.50 9.07
CA HIS A 39 12.64 -2.72 10.00
C HIS A 39 11.25 -2.47 9.44
N MET A 40 10.27 -2.27 10.34
CA MET A 40 8.93 -1.79 9.98
C MET A 40 8.73 -0.38 10.53
N THR A 41 8.50 0.61 9.65
CA THR A 41 8.27 2.00 10.02
C THR A 41 6.95 2.51 9.47
N LYS A 42 6.16 3.21 10.30
CA LYS A 42 4.94 3.87 9.86
C LYS A 42 5.27 5.20 9.20
N CYS A 43 4.89 5.35 7.95
CA CYS A 43 5.17 6.51 7.11
C CYS A 43 3.88 7.23 6.71
N THR A 44 3.98 8.48 6.25
CA THR A 44 2.85 9.29 5.80
C THR A 44 3.10 9.78 4.39
N PHE A 45 2.10 9.71 3.52
CA PHE A 45 2.16 10.37 2.22
C PHE A 45 1.97 11.89 2.38
N HIS A 46 2.84 12.70 1.80
CA HIS A 46 2.85 14.16 1.95
C HIS A 46 2.67 14.94 0.65
N THR A 47 2.78 14.30 -0.50
CA THR A 47 2.90 14.94 -1.82
C THR A 47 1.60 14.99 -2.62
N TYR A 48 0.45 14.93 -1.92
CA TYR A 48 -0.85 15.02 -2.56
C TYR A 48 -1.07 16.34 -3.30
N THR A 49 -1.51 16.25 -4.56
CA THR A 49 -1.96 17.36 -5.38
C THR A 49 -3.43 17.22 -5.74
N LEU A 50 -4.18 18.35 -5.68
CA LEU A 50 -5.59 18.36 -6.04
C LEU A 50 -5.73 18.54 -7.56
N LYS A 51 -6.18 17.51 -8.27
CA LYS A 51 -6.36 17.53 -9.73
C LYS A 51 -7.46 16.58 -10.19
N SER A 52 -8.07 16.86 -11.34
CA SER A 52 -8.98 15.92 -11.99
C SER A 52 -8.16 14.81 -12.66
N MET A 53 -8.56 13.57 -12.44
CA MET A 53 -7.99 12.41 -13.15
C MET A 53 -8.50 12.30 -14.58
N SER A 54 -9.78 12.65 -14.79
CA SER A 54 -10.44 12.57 -16.11
C SER A 54 -11.58 13.60 -16.17
N PRO A 55 -11.38 14.80 -16.75
CA PRO A 55 -12.46 15.77 -16.92
C PRO A 55 -13.64 15.19 -17.71
N PRO A 56 -14.90 15.48 -17.33
CA PRO A 56 -15.33 16.49 -16.38
C PRO A 56 -15.45 16.02 -14.92
N ALA A 57 -14.87 14.88 -14.54
CA ALA A 57 -14.85 14.44 -13.14
C ALA A 57 -14.21 15.51 -12.23
N GLY A 58 -14.83 15.74 -11.07
CA GLY A 58 -14.31 16.72 -10.09
C GLY A 58 -12.88 16.40 -9.64
N PRO A 59 -12.14 17.41 -9.13
CA PRO A 59 -10.79 17.21 -8.64
C PRO A 59 -10.78 16.34 -7.37
N GLN A 60 -9.72 15.55 -7.23
CA GLN A 60 -9.44 14.72 -6.08
C GLN A 60 -7.95 14.81 -5.72
N TRP A 61 -7.63 14.54 -4.46
CA TRP A 61 -6.24 14.50 -4.00
C TRP A 61 -5.55 13.25 -4.53
N GLN A 62 -4.44 13.43 -5.23
CA GLN A 62 -3.67 12.36 -5.86
C GLN A 62 -2.19 12.50 -5.56
N ASP A 63 -1.53 11.37 -5.36
CA ASP A 63 -0.10 11.23 -5.30
C ASP A 63 0.33 10.11 -6.26
N ALA A 64 1.38 10.35 -7.05
CA ALA A 64 1.93 9.36 -7.96
C ALA A 64 3.05 8.59 -7.26
N LEU A 65 2.75 7.43 -6.72
CA LEU A 65 3.69 6.61 -5.95
C LEU A 65 4.77 5.93 -6.81
N SER A 66 4.55 5.83 -8.10
CA SER A 66 5.53 5.43 -9.12
C SER A 66 5.01 5.84 -10.50
N THR A 67 5.92 6.09 -11.43
CA THR A 67 5.62 6.36 -12.85
C THR A 67 6.18 5.29 -13.78
N GLY A 68 6.85 4.28 -13.23
CA GLY A 68 7.46 3.17 -13.96
C GLY A 68 6.51 2.03 -14.26
N LYS A 69 7.04 0.95 -14.81
CA LYS A 69 6.30 -0.28 -15.06
C LYS A 69 5.97 -1.00 -13.76
N ALA A 70 4.79 -1.60 -13.72
CA ALA A 70 4.34 -2.38 -12.58
C ALA A 70 3.77 -3.74 -13.02
N HIS A 71 4.05 -4.76 -12.22
CA HIS A 71 3.43 -6.08 -12.34
C HIS A 71 2.40 -6.23 -11.22
N LEU A 72 1.13 -6.39 -11.58
CA LEU A 72 0.02 -6.53 -10.65
C LEU A 72 -0.28 -8.01 -10.42
N ILE A 73 -0.33 -8.43 -9.15
CA ILE A 73 -0.56 -9.81 -8.74
C ILE A 73 -1.70 -9.82 -7.71
N SER A 74 -2.75 -10.59 -7.97
CA SER A 74 -3.72 -10.94 -6.94
C SER A 74 -3.32 -12.30 -6.37
N THR A 75 -3.13 -12.38 -5.06
CA THR A 75 -2.76 -13.62 -4.38
C THR A 75 -3.72 -13.94 -3.25
N VAL A 76 -3.94 -15.23 -3.04
CA VAL A 76 -4.72 -15.75 -1.90
C VAL A 76 -3.81 -16.68 -1.11
N GLN A 77 -3.49 -16.28 0.10
CA GLN A 77 -2.80 -17.11 1.08
C GLN A 77 -3.83 -18.04 1.72
N PRO A 78 -3.64 -19.39 1.68
CA PRO A 78 -4.58 -20.31 2.29
C PRO A 78 -4.65 -20.13 3.81
N PRO A 79 -5.66 -20.67 4.50
CA PRO A 79 -5.71 -20.66 5.96
C PRO A 79 -4.39 -21.12 6.59
N HIS A 80 -3.96 -20.44 7.65
CA HIS A 80 -2.72 -20.72 8.39
C HIS A 80 -1.43 -20.59 7.57
N TRP A 81 -1.47 -19.86 6.44
CA TRP A 81 -0.26 -19.63 5.65
C TRP A 81 0.81 -18.90 6.47
N ASN A 82 2.04 -19.40 6.36
CA ASN A 82 3.24 -18.79 6.95
C ASN A 82 4.33 -18.80 5.87
N GLY A 83 4.84 -17.62 5.51
CA GLY A 83 5.80 -17.44 4.43
C GLY A 83 7.25 -17.78 4.79
N ALA A 84 7.55 -18.16 6.02
CA ALA A 84 8.91 -18.26 6.54
C ALA A 84 9.69 -16.93 6.39
N TRP A 85 10.97 -16.88 6.75
CA TRP A 85 11.81 -15.69 6.56
C TRP A 85 12.26 -15.58 5.11
N HIS A 86 11.95 -14.46 4.47
CA HIS A 86 12.31 -14.17 3.08
C HIS A 86 12.30 -12.67 2.81
N PRO A 87 13.13 -12.14 1.90
CA PRO A 87 13.01 -10.77 1.43
C PRO A 87 11.92 -10.66 0.37
N ASP A 88 11.38 -9.45 0.20
CA ASP A 88 10.55 -9.15 -0.96
C ASP A 88 11.32 -9.38 -2.26
N PRO A 89 10.70 -9.96 -3.32
CA PRO A 89 11.41 -10.23 -4.57
C PRO A 89 11.75 -8.95 -5.34
N LYS A 90 10.98 -7.88 -5.13
CA LYS A 90 11.13 -6.54 -5.72
C LYS A 90 10.60 -5.50 -4.74
N VAL A 91 10.91 -4.22 -4.99
CA VAL A 91 10.18 -3.12 -4.35
C VAL A 91 8.72 -3.24 -4.75
N GLN A 92 7.81 -3.32 -3.76
CA GLN A 92 6.41 -3.62 -4.05
C GLN A 92 5.45 -3.02 -3.03
N TRP A 93 4.29 -2.58 -3.52
CA TRP A 93 3.16 -2.27 -2.67
C TRP A 93 2.34 -3.53 -2.42
N ILE A 94 1.92 -3.73 -1.17
CA ILE A 94 1.09 -4.85 -0.75
C ILE A 94 -0.11 -4.29 0.00
N ILE A 95 -1.31 -4.68 -0.44
CA ILE A 95 -2.57 -4.17 0.09
C ILE A 95 -3.46 -5.36 0.43
N PRO A 96 -3.75 -5.61 1.72
CA PRO A 96 -4.75 -6.60 2.10
C PRO A 96 -6.14 -6.19 1.60
N LEU A 97 -6.78 -7.08 0.85
CA LEU A 97 -8.15 -6.90 0.36
C LEU A 97 -9.16 -7.63 1.26
N LYS A 98 -8.73 -8.74 1.89
CA LYS A 98 -9.56 -9.55 2.79
C LYS A 98 -8.68 -10.30 3.78
N GLY A 99 -9.17 -10.43 5.01
CA GLY A 99 -8.45 -11.06 6.12
C GLY A 99 -7.42 -10.12 6.75
N THR A 100 -6.68 -10.63 7.72
CA THR A 100 -5.58 -9.90 8.39
C THR A 100 -4.27 -10.61 8.14
N TRP A 101 -3.27 -9.87 7.73
CA TRP A 101 -1.92 -10.31 7.41
C TRP A 101 -0.92 -9.62 8.33
N PHE A 102 0.18 -10.29 8.67
CA PHE A 102 1.25 -9.67 9.42
C PHE A 102 2.57 -9.71 8.68
N VAL A 103 3.42 -8.74 8.98
CA VAL A 103 4.84 -8.70 8.67
C VAL A 103 5.61 -8.50 9.97
N GLN A 104 6.67 -9.29 10.15
CA GLN A 104 7.62 -9.13 11.24
C GLN A 104 9.02 -8.95 10.66
N ALA A 105 9.62 -7.80 10.92
CA ALA A 105 10.99 -7.48 10.50
C ALA A 105 12.04 -8.19 11.39
N MET A 106 13.31 -8.16 10.95
CA MET A 106 14.42 -8.78 11.67
C MET A 106 14.71 -8.11 13.01
N ASP A 107 14.36 -6.83 13.17
CA ASP A 107 14.46 -6.11 14.46
C ASP A 107 13.40 -6.55 15.48
N GLY A 108 12.52 -7.48 15.11
CA GLY A 108 11.42 -7.99 15.94
C GLY A 108 10.12 -7.17 15.84
N THR A 109 10.14 -6.03 15.18
CA THR A 109 8.92 -5.23 14.97
C THR A 109 7.91 -6.00 14.11
N ARG A 110 6.73 -6.25 14.68
CA ARG A 110 5.61 -6.94 14.03
C ARG A 110 4.44 -6.00 13.83
N VAL A 111 3.91 -5.98 12.62
CA VAL A 111 2.75 -5.18 12.25
C VAL A 111 1.67 -6.08 11.66
N GLU A 112 0.45 -5.94 12.14
CA GLU A 112 -0.73 -6.61 11.60
C GLU A 112 -1.53 -5.61 10.77
N MET A 113 -1.90 -6.01 9.55
CA MET A 113 -2.54 -5.17 8.55
C MET A 113 -3.79 -5.85 8.03
N GLY A 114 -4.88 -5.10 7.98
CA GLY A 114 -6.18 -5.52 7.44
C GLY A 114 -6.56 -4.77 6.15
N PRO A 115 -7.78 -4.99 5.64
CA PRO A 115 -8.27 -4.31 4.45
C PRO A 115 -8.18 -2.78 4.57
N GLY A 116 -7.53 -2.15 3.59
CA GLY A 116 -7.30 -0.69 3.58
C GLY A 116 -5.94 -0.24 4.11
N ASP A 117 -5.20 -1.09 4.81
CA ASP A 117 -3.80 -0.83 5.13
C ASP A 117 -2.92 -0.99 3.88
N ILE A 118 -1.80 -0.28 3.87
CA ILE A 118 -0.85 -0.28 2.76
C ILE A 118 0.54 -0.59 3.31
N SER A 119 1.24 -1.53 2.69
CA SER A 119 2.64 -1.84 2.98
C SER A 119 3.52 -1.60 1.76
N LEU A 120 4.70 -1.01 1.97
CA LEU A 120 5.80 -0.98 1.00
C LEU A 120 6.85 -1.99 1.43
N GLY A 121 7.14 -2.96 0.59
CA GLY A 121 8.19 -3.95 0.78
C GLY A 121 9.46 -3.55 0.05
N GLU A 122 10.53 -3.28 0.82
CA GLU A 122 11.84 -2.82 0.30
C GLU A 122 13.00 -3.40 1.13
N ASP A 123 12.91 -4.67 1.53
CA ASP A 123 13.91 -5.33 2.38
C ASP A 123 14.89 -6.24 1.63
N GLN A 124 15.01 -6.09 0.31
CA GLN A 124 15.87 -6.91 -0.55
C GLN A 124 17.35 -6.86 -0.15
N LEU A 125 17.80 -5.75 0.46
CA LEU A 125 19.18 -5.54 0.87
C LEU A 125 19.51 -6.14 2.25
N SER A 126 18.55 -6.81 2.91
CA SER A 126 18.75 -7.47 4.19
C SER A 126 19.81 -8.59 4.09
N ARG A 127 20.53 -8.80 5.19
CA ARG A 127 21.57 -9.84 5.30
C ARG A 127 21.16 -10.85 6.35
N PRO A 128 21.50 -12.15 6.18
CA PRO A 128 21.19 -13.15 7.18
C PRO A 128 21.78 -12.80 8.55
N ASP A 129 20.98 -12.91 9.62
CA ASP A 129 21.46 -12.85 11.00
C ASP A 129 22.13 -14.18 11.42
N SER A 130 22.51 -14.28 12.68
CA SER A 130 23.14 -15.50 13.24
C SER A 130 22.22 -16.73 13.26
N ALA A 131 20.90 -16.53 13.17
CA ALA A 131 19.90 -17.59 13.09
C ALA A 131 19.50 -17.92 11.63
N GLY A 132 20.08 -17.20 10.65
CA GLY A 132 19.78 -17.33 9.23
C GLY A 132 18.52 -16.57 8.77
N HIS A 133 17.92 -15.73 9.64
CA HIS A 133 16.78 -14.90 9.22
C HIS A 133 17.24 -13.81 8.26
N LYS A 134 16.49 -13.65 7.17
CA LYS A 134 16.74 -12.62 6.16
C LYS A 134 15.40 -12.08 5.65
N GLY A 135 15.31 -10.77 5.48
CA GLY A 135 14.08 -10.11 5.04
C GLY A 135 13.07 -10.00 6.17
N HIS A 136 11.93 -10.59 5.98
CA HIS A 136 10.83 -10.57 6.95
C HIS A 136 10.17 -11.94 7.08
N LEU A 137 9.46 -12.13 8.18
CA LEU A 137 8.49 -13.20 8.35
C LEU A 137 7.11 -12.62 8.06
N ALA A 138 6.31 -13.30 7.26
CA ALA A 138 4.93 -12.91 6.98
C ALA A 138 3.97 -14.07 7.14
N GLY A 139 2.71 -13.78 7.45
CA GLY A 139 1.70 -14.83 7.59
C GLY A 139 0.30 -14.29 7.86
N ASN A 140 -0.66 -15.20 7.87
CA ASN A 140 -2.04 -14.88 8.19
C ASN A 140 -2.21 -14.69 9.71
N VAL A 141 -3.09 -13.78 10.08
CA VAL A 141 -3.62 -13.65 11.44
C VAL A 141 -4.99 -14.32 11.51
N GLY A 142 -5.16 -15.22 12.46
CA GLY A 142 -6.40 -16.02 12.57
C GLY A 142 -6.45 -17.21 11.63
N ASN A 143 -7.65 -17.79 11.46
CA ASN A 143 -7.85 -19.10 10.84
C ASN A 143 -8.33 -19.02 9.38
N GLY A 144 -8.53 -17.84 8.84
CA GLY A 144 -9.05 -17.64 7.48
C GLY A 144 -7.97 -17.41 6.43
N PRO A 145 -8.35 -17.48 5.14
CA PRO A 145 -7.47 -17.06 4.06
C PRO A 145 -7.30 -15.55 4.04
N VAL A 146 -6.15 -15.09 3.52
CA VAL A 146 -5.88 -13.67 3.28
C VAL A 146 -5.76 -13.44 1.78
N THR A 147 -6.46 -12.41 1.27
CA THR A 147 -6.33 -11.96 -0.12
C THR A 147 -5.55 -10.67 -0.16
N LEU A 148 -4.49 -10.62 -0.97
CA LEU A 148 -3.62 -9.47 -1.15
C LEU A 148 -3.62 -9.02 -2.61
N LEU A 149 -3.54 -7.71 -2.83
CA LEU A 149 -3.08 -7.12 -4.08
C LEU A 149 -1.61 -6.74 -3.90
N VAL A 150 -0.75 -7.24 -4.78
CA VAL A 150 0.67 -6.92 -4.82
C VAL A 150 0.96 -6.16 -6.11
N ILE A 151 1.67 -5.04 -6.00
CA ILE A 151 2.08 -4.20 -7.13
C ILE A 151 3.60 -4.11 -7.10
N GLN A 152 4.26 -4.93 -7.89
CA GLN A 152 5.72 -4.94 -8.02
C GLN A 152 6.16 -3.81 -8.94
N LEU A 153 7.08 -2.98 -8.47
CA LEU A 153 7.62 -1.84 -9.20
C LEU A 153 8.86 -2.29 -9.99
N GLU A 154 8.73 -2.43 -11.31
CA GLU A 154 9.77 -3.04 -12.14
C GLU A 154 11.02 -2.16 -12.29
N ASP A 155 10.84 -0.85 -12.25
CA ASP A 155 11.91 0.14 -12.50
C ASP A 155 12.47 0.72 -11.19
N GLU A 156 12.03 0.22 -10.02
CA GLU A 156 12.47 0.70 -8.72
C GLU A 156 13.54 -0.22 -8.11
N ALA A 157 14.66 0.39 -7.71
CA ALA A 157 15.71 -0.31 -6.97
C ALA A 157 15.53 -0.10 -5.45
N PRO A 158 15.84 -1.12 -4.62
CA PRO A 158 15.80 -0.97 -3.18
C PRO A 158 16.88 0.02 -2.69
N THR A 159 16.56 0.75 -1.62
CA THR A 159 17.48 1.68 -0.95
C THR A 159 17.71 1.24 0.49
N ALA A 160 18.95 1.39 0.97
CA ALA A 160 19.26 1.20 2.39
C ALA A 160 19.21 2.52 3.15
N ASP A 161 18.99 2.45 4.48
CA ASP A 161 19.01 3.60 5.40
C ASP A 161 18.01 4.73 5.08
N LYS A 162 16.94 4.41 4.36
CA LYS A 162 15.93 5.38 3.97
C LYS A 162 14.52 4.90 4.32
N PRO A 163 14.10 4.98 5.59
CA PRO A 163 12.70 4.78 5.92
C PRO A 163 11.84 5.84 5.24
N CYS A 164 10.59 5.48 4.93
CA CYS A 164 9.59 6.42 4.40
C CYS A 164 9.96 7.05 3.04
N ARG A 165 10.36 6.25 2.11
CA ARG A 165 10.87 6.65 0.79
C ARG A 165 9.93 7.54 -0.02
N PHE A 166 8.60 7.35 0.08
CA PHE A 166 7.58 8.11 -0.65
C PHE A 166 6.92 9.16 0.29
N GLN A 167 7.71 10.11 0.75
CA GLN A 167 7.26 11.26 1.55
C GLN A 167 7.34 12.57 0.79
#